data_353d95c0cdbeb1c8f80fe0342725c979
#
_entry.id   353d95c0cdbeb1c8f80fe0342725c979
#
_cell.length_a   1.000
_cell.length_b   1.000
_cell.length_c   1.000
_cell.angle_alpha   90.00
_cell.angle_beta   90.00
_cell.angle_gamma   90.00
#
_symmetry.space_group_name_H-M   'P 1'
#
loop_
_entity.id
_entity.type
_entity.pdbx_description
1 polymer ?
#
loop_
_entity_poly.entity_id
_entity_poly.type
_entity_poly.pdbx_seq_one_letter_code
_entity_poly.pdbx_strand_id
1 'polypeptide(L)' 'MKGKRIIIIGAGLLQVPAIQIAKDMGLYTIVLDYNKDAPGMKIADYPI' A
#
# COMPACT_ATOMS: atom_id res chain seq x y z
N MET A 1 13.59 6.24 -5.14
CA MET A 1 12.76 7.06 -4.20
C MET A 1 12.95 6.64 -2.76
N LYS A 2 14.16 6.27 -2.46
CA LYS A 2 14.54 5.81 -1.12
C LYS A 2 14.22 6.87 -0.08
N GLY A 3 13.61 6.47 1.02
CA GLY A 3 13.26 7.38 2.09
C GLY A 3 11.95 8.13 1.92
N LYS A 4 11.30 7.95 0.79
CA LYS A 4 9.99 8.58 0.55
C LYS A 4 8.85 7.67 1.01
N ARG A 5 7.74 8.28 1.36
CA ARG A 5 6.54 7.57 1.78
C ARG A 5 5.39 7.93 0.86
N ILE A 6 4.47 7.00 0.70
CA ILE A 6 3.25 7.23 -0.06
C ILE A 6 2.06 6.75 0.76
N ILE A 7 0.98 7.51 0.73
CA ILE A 7 -0.26 7.13 1.39
C ILE A 7 -1.25 6.73 0.30
N ILE A 8 -1.75 5.51 0.40
CA ILE A 8 -2.72 4.98 -0.56
C ILE A 8 -4.03 4.72 0.20
N ILE A 9 -5.10 5.34 -0.27
CA ILE A 9 -6.41 5.16 0.33
C ILE A 9 -7.16 4.10 -0.45
N GLY A 10 -7.50 3.02 0.23
CA GLY A 10 -8.12 1.86 -0.37
C GLY A 10 -7.12 0.75 -0.64
N ALA A 11 -7.47 -0.46 -0.27
CA ALA A 11 -6.59 -1.63 -0.39
C ALA A 11 -7.30 -2.80 -1.07
N GLY A 12 -8.35 -2.53 -1.82
CA GLY A 12 -9.07 -3.56 -2.57
C GLY A 12 -8.20 -4.19 -3.64
N LEU A 13 -8.74 -5.21 -4.29
CA LEU A 13 -7.98 -5.98 -5.26
C LEU A 13 -7.40 -5.13 -6.39
N LEU A 14 -8.14 -4.10 -6.82
CA LEU A 14 -7.67 -3.22 -7.89
C LEU A 14 -6.52 -2.30 -7.47
N GLN A 15 -6.33 -2.13 -6.17
CA GLN A 15 -5.26 -1.28 -5.64
C GLN A 15 -3.95 -2.04 -5.45
N VAL A 16 -4.00 -3.37 -5.45
CA VAL A 16 -2.81 -4.20 -5.22
C VAL A 16 -1.68 -3.89 -6.21
N PRO A 17 -1.94 -3.78 -7.53
CA PRO A 17 -0.86 -3.44 -8.45
C PRO A 17 -0.22 -2.09 -8.16
N ALA A 18 -1.01 -1.09 -7.77
CA ALA A 18 -0.47 0.23 -7.46
C ALA A 18 0.43 0.19 -6.23
N ILE A 19 0.01 -0.56 -5.20
CA ILE A 19 0.81 -0.72 -3.99
C ILE A 19 2.13 -1.42 -4.32
N GLN A 20 2.07 -2.47 -5.14
CA GLN A 20 3.27 -3.21 -5.52
C GLN A 20 4.24 -2.35 -6.33
N ILE A 21 3.73 -1.55 -7.26
CA ILE A 21 4.55 -0.62 -8.04
C ILE A 21 5.24 0.37 -7.11
N ALA A 22 4.51 0.92 -6.16
CA ALA A 22 5.09 1.86 -5.19
C ALA A 22 6.21 1.21 -4.39
N LYS A 23 6.02 -0.03 -3.96
CA LYS A 23 7.06 -0.77 -3.25
C LYS A 23 8.28 -1.01 -4.14
N ASP A 24 8.05 -1.37 -5.39
CA ASP A 24 9.14 -1.61 -6.34
C ASP A 24 9.95 -0.34 -6.61
N MET A 25 9.33 0.82 -6.46
CA MET A 25 10.01 2.11 -6.56
C MET A 25 10.79 2.48 -5.30
N GLY A 26 10.74 1.66 -4.28
CA GLY A 26 11.42 1.94 -3.03
C GLY A 26 10.65 2.86 -2.09
N LEU A 27 9.36 3.04 -2.33
CA LEU A 27 8.52 3.88 -1.47
C LEU A 27 8.04 3.08 -0.26
N TYR A 28 8.00 3.74 0.89
CA TYR A 28 7.39 3.17 2.09
C TYR A 28 5.88 3.36 1.97
N THR A 29 5.14 2.27 1.84
CA THR A 29 3.71 2.33 1.56
C THR A 29 2.89 2.32 2.84
N ILE A 30 2.05 3.35 2.99
CA ILE A 30 1.08 3.46 4.07
C ILE A 30 -0.29 3.32 3.42
N VAL A 31 -1.02 2.28 3.77
CA VAL A 31 -2.28 1.96 3.08
C VAL A 31 -3.42 1.94 4.08
N LEU A 32 -4.48 2.68 3.76
CA LEU A 32 -5.66 2.81 4.61
C LEU A 32 -6.85 2.11 3.97
N ASP A 33 -7.52 1.27 4.75
CA ASP A 33 -8.79 0.68 4.35
C ASP A 33 -9.54 0.33 5.63
N TYR A 34 -10.86 0.53 5.61
CA TYR A 34 -11.66 0.15 6.77
C TYR A 34 -11.72 -1.37 6.94
N ASN A 35 -11.47 -2.13 5.88
CA ASN A 35 -11.39 -3.58 5.94
C ASN A 35 -9.93 -4.00 6.13
N LYS A 36 -9.57 -4.34 7.36
CA LYS A 36 -8.21 -4.73 7.68
C LYS A 36 -7.74 -6.01 6.97
N ASP A 37 -8.67 -6.77 6.40
CA ASP A 37 -8.36 -8.00 5.68
C ASP A 37 -8.31 -7.79 4.16
N ALA A 38 -8.41 -6.54 3.69
CA ALA A 38 -8.32 -6.25 2.27
C ALA A 38 -6.96 -6.70 1.71
N PRO A 39 -6.92 -7.15 0.44
CA PRO A 39 -5.69 -7.72 -0.14
C PRO A 39 -4.49 -6.80 -0.04
N GLY A 40 -4.67 -5.51 -0.31
CA GLY A 40 -3.55 -4.56 -0.28
C GLY A 40 -2.98 -4.33 1.11
N MET A 41 -3.77 -4.60 2.15
CA MET A 41 -3.30 -4.44 3.53
C MET A 41 -2.22 -5.45 3.88
N LYS A 42 -2.20 -6.57 3.17
CA LYS A 42 -1.25 -7.65 3.44
C LYS A 42 0.12 -7.38 2.85
N ILE A 43 0.22 -6.49 1.87
CA ILE A 43 1.49 -6.16 1.24
C ILE A 43 2.01 -4.77 1.60
N ALA A 44 1.19 -3.95 2.25
CA ALA A 44 1.59 -2.61 2.68
C ALA A 44 2.68 -2.68 3.74
N ASP A 45 3.58 -1.72 3.73
CA ASP A 45 4.57 -1.61 4.80
C ASP A 45 3.89 -1.23 6.11
N TYR A 46 2.89 -0.35 6.03
CA TYR A 46 2.16 0.09 7.22
C TYR A 46 0.66 0.13 6.91
N PRO A 47 -0.06 -0.98 7.13
CA PRO A 47 -1.50 -0.99 6.95
C PRO A 47 -2.20 -0.34 8.15
N ILE A 48 -3.19 0.47 7.86
CA ILE A 48 -4.00 1.12 8.90
C ILE A 48 -5.44 0.63 8.84
#